data_dbcc424fe35f54e8ae18cd5ef1046c29
#
_entry.id   dbcc424fe35f54e8ae18cd5ef1046c29
#
_cell.length_a   1.000
_cell.length_b   1.000
_cell.length_c   1.000
_cell.angle_alpha   90.00
_cell.angle_beta   90.00
_cell.angle_gamma   90.00
#
_symmetry.space_group_name_H-M   'P 1'
#
loop_
_entity.id
_entity.type
_entity.pdbx_description
1 polymer ?
#
loop_
_entity_poly.entity_id
_entity_poly.type
_entity_poly.pdbx_seq_one_letter_code
_entity_poly.pdbx_strand_id
1 'polypeptide(L)'
;MTVPAIVVSHVSKRLGAHQALTDVSLAVSPAEAIVILGPSGSGKTTLLRLIAGLEAPDTGTITVHGVCVAEAGRNLIPPHERGLGFVFQDLALWPHLTVAENLGFVLGSARMPRAERASRGQRALDTMQIGTLGSRYPHQLSGGEQQRVALARALVGQPRVLLLDEPFSSLDPELRATLGAELHQVRRELKVTMVYVTHDRDDSVLADAVVEMRGGRITSLSNAGNP
;
A
#
# COMPACT_ATOMS: atom_id res chain seq x y z
N MET A 1 -18.66 -18.18 -3.50
CA MET A 1 -17.75 -17.52 -2.54
C MET A 1 -16.71 -16.76 -3.33
N THR A 2 -16.56 -15.45 -3.08
CA THR A 2 -15.53 -14.64 -3.74
C THR A 2 -14.16 -15.01 -3.16
N VAL A 3 -13.16 -15.20 -4.03
CA VAL A 3 -11.79 -15.46 -3.61
C VAL A 3 -11.23 -14.20 -2.94
N PRO A 4 -10.67 -14.25 -1.72
CA PRO A 4 -10.06 -13.10 -1.08
C PRO A 4 -8.94 -12.50 -1.93
N ALA A 5 -8.77 -11.17 -1.85
CA ALA A 5 -7.68 -10.47 -2.55
C ALA A 5 -6.32 -10.78 -1.91
N ILE A 6 -6.29 -10.88 -0.58
CA ILE A 6 -5.10 -11.24 0.20
C ILE A 6 -5.49 -12.27 1.25
N VAL A 7 -4.66 -13.32 1.41
CA VAL A 7 -4.74 -14.24 2.55
C VAL A 7 -3.35 -14.39 3.13
N VAL A 8 -3.21 -14.09 4.41
CA VAL A 8 -2.03 -14.36 5.24
C VAL A 8 -2.42 -15.49 6.18
N SER A 9 -1.68 -16.59 6.19
CA SER A 9 -2.01 -17.78 6.99
C SER A 9 -0.82 -18.19 7.84
N HIS A 10 -1.00 -18.07 9.17
CA HIS A 10 -0.04 -18.51 10.19
C HIS A 10 1.39 -17.97 9.97
N VAL A 11 1.49 -16.70 9.53
CA VAL A 11 2.77 -16.09 9.19
C VAL A 11 3.51 -15.65 10.45
N SER A 12 4.76 -16.06 10.55
CA SER A 12 5.71 -15.52 11.54
C SER A 12 6.95 -14.97 10.84
N LYS A 13 7.56 -13.94 11.46
CA LYS A 13 8.75 -13.29 10.94
C LYS A 13 9.66 -12.80 12.06
N ARG A 14 10.96 -13.15 11.97
CA ARG A 14 12.01 -12.63 12.82
C ARG A 14 12.91 -11.67 12.04
N LEU A 15 13.27 -10.57 12.64
CA LEU A 15 14.23 -9.58 12.13
C LEU A 15 15.44 -9.57 13.08
N GLY A 16 16.50 -10.26 12.72
CA GLY A 16 17.63 -10.51 13.63
C GLY A 16 17.17 -11.25 14.89
N ALA A 17 17.41 -10.68 16.08
CA ALA A 17 16.96 -11.25 17.35
C ALA A 17 15.50 -10.92 17.71
N HIS A 18 14.85 -9.99 16.99
CA HIS A 18 13.50 -9.52 17.31
C HIS A 18 12.44 -10.33 16.57
N GLN A 19 11.42 -10.82 17.30
CA GLN A 19 10.25 -11.47 16.73
C GLN A 19 9.26 -10.36 16.28
N ALA A 20 9.24 -10.05 14.99
CA ALA A 20 8.42 -8.98 14.43
C ALA A 20 6.96 -9.39 14.22
N LEU A 21 6.71 -10.65 13.81
CA LEU A 21 5.37 -11.21 13.66
C LEU A 21 5.33 -12.64 14.26
N THR A 22 4.22 -12.97 14.91
CA THR A 22 4.00 -14.28 15.53
C THR A 22 2.60 -14.77 15.19
N ASP A 23 2.52 -15.81 14.37
CA ASP A 23 1.29 -16.53 14.02
C ASP A 23 0.16 -15.60 13.54
N VAL A 24 0.48 -14.72 12.58
CA VAL A 24 -0.47 -13.74 12.03
C VAL A 24 -1.28 -14.40 10.92
N SER A 25 -2.62 -14.29 11.06
CA SER A 25 -3.57 -14.72 10.03
C SER A 25 -4.56 -13.60 9.74
N LEU A 26 -4.76 -13.28 8.45
CA LEU A 26 -5.61 -12.20 7.97
C LEU A 26 -6.14 -12.53 6.57
N ALA A 27 -7.41 -12.25 6.33
CA ALA A 27 -8.00 -12.30 5.00
C ALA A 27 -8.61 -10.94 4.64
N VAL A 28 -8.40 -10.48 3.41
CA VAL A 28 -8.93 -9.22 2.90
C VAL A 28 -9.72 -9.52 1.63
N SER A 29 -10.95 -9.04 1.57
CA SER A 29 -11.84 -9.26 0.43
C SER A 29 -11.49 -8.34 -0.75
N PRO A 30 -11.89 -8.67 -1.99
CA PRO A 30 -11.74 -7.77 -3.11
C PRO A 30 -12.47 -6.43 -2.91
N ALA A 31 -11.82 -5.33 -3.26
CA ALA A 31 -12.30 -3.95 -3.09
C ALA A 31 -12.57 -3.52 -1.64
N GLU A 32 -12.19 -4.31 -0.66
CA GLU A 32 -12.23 -3.97 0.76
C GLU A 32 -11.06 -3.05 1.12
N ALA A 33 -11.30 -2.08 2.03
CA ALA A 33 -10.26 -1.31 2.68
C ALA A 33 -10.13 -1.75 4.12
N ILE A 34 -8.95 -2.19 4.53
CA ILE A 34 -8.65 -2.45 5.92
C ILE A 34 -7.59 -1.48 6.44
N VAL A 35 -7.80 -1.02 7.67
CA VAL A 35 -6.79 -0.26 8.41
C VAL A 35 -6.19 -1.17 9.47
N ILE A 36 -4.86 -1.23 9.52
CA ILE A 36 -4.10 -1.95 10.55
C ILE A 36 -3.55 -0.93 11.52
N LEU A 37 -4.10 -0.91 12.73
CA LEU A 37 -3.73 -0.02 13.82
C LEU A 37 -2.76 -0.69 14.79
N GLY A 38 -1.88 0.08 15.39
CA GLY A 38 -1.04 -0.38 16.48
C GLY A 38 0.13 0.55 16.75
N PRO A 39 0.76 0.45 17.92
CA PRO A 39 1.92 1.26 18.27
C PRO A 39 3.11 0.98 17.35
N SER A 40 4.10 1.87 17.36
CA SER A 40 5.37 1.63 16.69
C SER A 40 6.01 0.32 17.17
N GLY A 41 6.58 -0.45 16.24
CA GLY A 41 7.16 -1.76 16.54
C GLY A 41 6.16 -2.91 16.70
N SER A 42 4.84 -2.70 16.47
CA SER A 42 3.84 -3.78 16.54
C SER A 42 3.86 -4.77 15.37
N GLY A 43 4.69 -4.54 14.33
CA GLY A 43 4.84 -5.44 13.18
C GLY A 43 4.07 -5.04 11.91
N LYS A 44 3.33 -3.92 11.90
CA LYS A 44 2.49 -3.46 10.77
C LYS A 44 3.27 -3.35 9.45
N THR A 45 4.34 -2.56 9.45
CA THR A 45 5.22 -2.39 8.28
C THR A 45 5.83 -3.72 7.82
N THR A 46 6.21 -4.60 8.77
CA THR A 46 6.73 -5.93 8.43
C THR A 46 5.67 -6.76 7.72
N LEU A 47 4.41 -6.73 8.19
CA LEU A 47 3.31 -7.43 7.53
C LEU A 47 3.09 -6.91 6.09
N LEU A 48 3.08 -5.58 5.89
CA LEU A 48 2.99 -5.01 4.53
C LEU A 48 4.14 -5.44 3.63
N ARG A 49 5.38 -5.41 4.14
CA ARG A 49 6.58 -5.82 3.38
C ARG A 49 6.54 -7.28 2.96
N LEU A 50 6.02 -8.16 3.82
CA LEU A 50 5.82 -9.58 3.48
C LEU A 50 4.77 -9.75 2.39
N ILE A 51 3.63 -9.06 2.48
CA ILE A 51 2.58 -9.08 1.44
C ILE A 51 3.14 -8.56 0.12
N ALA A 52 3.93 -7.48 0.16
CA ALA A 52 4.58 -6.88 -1.01
C ALA A 52 5.69 -7.77 -1.61
N GLY A 53 6.24 -8.71 -0.84
CA GLY A 53 7.37 -9.56 -1.26
C GLY A 53 8.74 -8.92 -1.11
N LEU A 54 8.82 -7.81 -0.37
CA LEU A 54 10.08 -7.15 0.00
C LEU A 54 10.85 -7.95 1.04
N GLU A 55 10.14 -8.80 1.79
CA GLU A 55 10.68 -9.78 2.72
C GLU A 55 9.98 -11.12 2.50
N ALA A 56 10.58 -12.23 2.98
CA ALA A 56 9.97 -13.55 2.97
C ALA A 56 9.52 -13.92 4.40
N PRO A 57 8.38 -14.61 4.58
CA PRO A 57 7.95 -15.10 5.89
C PRO A 57 8.86 -16.24 6.35
N ASP A 58 9.09 -16.38 7.65
CA ASP A 58 9.87 -17.52 8.19
C ASP A 58 8.99 -18.78 8.27
N THR A 59 7.69 -18.59 8.56
CA THR A 59 6.66 -19.65 8.55
C THR A 59 5.36 -19.14 7.96
N GLY A 60 4.46 -20.05 7.59
CA GLY A 60 3.15 -19.72 7.03
C GLY A 60 3.19 -19.43 5.53
N THR A 61 2.08 -18.94 5.01
CA THR A 61 1.90 -18.68 3.58
C THR A 61 1.21 -17.33 3.35
N ILE A 62 1.49 -16.73 2.19
CA ILE A 62 0.81 -15.52 1.71
C ILE A 62 0.27 -15.80 0.32
N THR A 63 -1.02 -15.52 0.14
CA THR A 63 -1.72 -15.68 -1.13
C THR A 63 -2.27 -14.33 -1.57
N VAL A 64 -2.10 -13.98 -2.84
CA VAL A 64 -2.66 -12.78 -3.47
C VAL A 64 -3.50 -13.22 -4.66
N HIS A 65 -4.77 -12.80 -4.71
CA HIS A 65 -5.74 -13.18 -5.74
C HIS A 65 -5.78 -14.69 -6.02
N GLY A 66 -5.72 -15.52 -4.97
CA GLY A 66 -5.75 -16.98 -5.07
C GLY A 66 -4.42 -17.63 -5.49
N VAL A 67 -3.36 -16.84 -5.74
CA VAL A 67 -2.02 -17.35 -6.07
C VAL A 67 -1.15 -17.28 -4.83
N CYS A 68 -0.51 -18.39 -4.44
CA CYS A 68 0.49 -18.39 -3.38
C CYS A 68 1.75 -17.62 -3.84
N VAL A 69 2.04 -16.48 -3.19
CA VAL A 69 3.15 -15.59 -3.56
C VAL A 69 4.36 -15.71 -2.64
N ALA A 70 4.16 -16.28 -1.45
CA ALA A 70 5.25 -16.56 -0.50
C ALA A 70 4.86 -17.72 0.41
N GLU A 71 5.84 -18.50 0.79
CA GLU A 71 5.73 -19.58 1.78
C GLU A 71 6.98 -19.59 2.67
N ALA A 72 7.02 -20.46 3.68
CA ALA A 72 8.10 -20.53 4.66
C ALA A 72 9.50 -20.37 4.05
N GLY A 73 10.18 -19.31 4.40
CA GLY A 73 11.58 -19.00 4.03
C GLY A 73 11.78 -18.40 2.63
N ARG A 74 10.74 -18.27 1.77
CA ARG A 74 10.94 -17.80 0.39
C ARG A 74 9.77 -17.04 -0.22
N ASN A 75 10.09 -16.10 -1.11
CA ASN A 75 9.13 -15.51 -2.04
C ASN A 75 9.04 -16.38 -3.30
N LEU A 76 7.83 -16.81 -3.67
CA LEU A 76 7.55 -17.58 -4.89
C LEU A 76 7.35 -16.65 -6.09
N ILE A 77 6.76 -15.47 -5.84
CA ILE A 77 6.51 -14.43 -6.84
C ILE A 77 7.26 -13.17 -6.39
N PRO A 78 8.12 -12.57 -7.24
CA PRO A 78 8.85 -11.35 -6.88
C PRO A 78 7.90 -10.15 -6.77
N PRO A 79 8.28 -9.07 -6.03
CA PRO A 79 7.40 -7.93 -5.76
C PRO A 79 6.73 -7.32 -6.99
N HIS A 80 7.48 -7.12 -8.07
CA HIS A 80 7.00 -6.47 -9.30
C HIS A 80 6.00 -7.31 -10.11
N GLU A 81 5.89 -8.60 -9.83
CA GLU A 81 4.95 -9.51 -10.49
C GLU A 81 3.69 -9.79 -9.66
N ARG A 82 3.61 -9.28 -8.41
CA ARG A 82 2.45 -9.48 -7.53
C ARG A 82 1.24 -8.62 -7.90
N GLY A 83 1.39 -7.64 -8.81
CA GLY A 83 0.31 -6.74 -9.22
C GLY A 83 -0.16 -5.78 -8.12
N LEU A 84 0.75 -5.43 -7.21
CA LEU A 84 0.48 -4.56 -6.06
C LEU A 84 1.04 -3.15 -6.30
N GLY A 85 0.33 -2.12 -5.83
CA GLY A 85 0.88 -0.79 -5.61
C GLY A 85 1.37 -0.66 -4.17
N PHE A 86 2.47 0.05 -3.94
CA PHE A 86 3.03 0.28 -2.61
C PHE A 86 3.38 1.75 -2.42
N VAL A 87 2.95 2.35 -1.32
CA VAL A 87 3.37 3.66 -0.84
C VAL A 87 4.17 3.48 0.44
N PHE A 88 5.43 3.89 0.40
CA PHE A 88 6.36 3.84 1.54
C PHE A 88 6.14 5.03 2.46
N GLN A 89 6.49 4.89 3.72
CA GLN A 89 6.39 5.94 4.74
C GLN A 89 7.21 7.19 4.38
N ASP A 90 8.39 7.00 3.77
CA ASP A 90 9.28 8.06 3.28
C ASP A 90 8.98 8.47 1.83
N LEU A 91 7.82 8.04 1.30
CA LEU A 91 7.36 8.19 -0.09
C LEU A 91 8.29 7.57 -1.13
N ALA A 92 9.55 7.36 -0.86
CA ALA A 92 10.57 6.78 -1.75
C ALA A 92 10.53 7.35 -3.19
N LEU A 93 10.34 8.66 -3.36
CA LEU A 93 10.42 9.32 -4.66
C LEU A 93 11.88 9.41 -5.10
N TRP A 94 12.15 9.08 -6.36
CA TRP A 94 13.50 9.25 -6.93
C TRP A 94 13.80 10.74 -7.12
N PRO A 95 14.73 11.34 -6.34
CA PRO A 95 14.94 12.79 -6.31
C PRO A 95 15.56 13.35 -7.60
N HIS A 96 16.22 12.51 -8.38
CA HIS A 96 16.87 12.84 -9.66
C HIS A 96 15.97 12.63 -10.88
N LEU A 97 14.75 12.16 -10.69
CA LEU A 97 13.73 11.99 -11.71
C LEU A 97 12.61 13.02 -11.52
N THR A 98 12.08 13.52 -12.62
CA THR A 98 10.86 14.34 -12.60
C THR A 98 9.66 13.52 -12.14
N VAL A 99 8.54 14.18 -11.85
CA VAL A 99 7.27 13.52 -11.49
C VAL A 99 6.84 12.54 -12.58
N ALA A 100 6.85 12.96 -13.85
CA ALA A 100 6.50 12.09 -14.98
C ALA A 100 7.43 10.88 -15.11
N GLU A 101 8.73 11.07 -14.87
CA GLU A 101 9.71 9.99 -14.90
C GLU A 101 9.57 9.03 -13.72
N ASN A 102 9.22 9.52 -12.52
CA ASN A 102 8.89 8.69 -11.37
C ASN A 102 7.73 7.72 -11.68
N LEU A 103 6.68 8.19 -12.34
CA LEU A 103 5.58 7.34 -12.77
C LEU A 103 6.02 6.43 -13.95
N GLY A 104 6.74 7.00 -14.90
CA GLY A 104 7.24 6.30 -16.09
C GLY A 104 8.13 5.11 -15.77
N PHE A 105 8.90 5.18 -14.67
CA PHE A 105 9.75 4.09 -14.22
C PHE A 105 8.94 2.83 -13.90
N VAL A 106 7.81 2.96 -13.21
CA VAL A 106 6.92 1.84 -12.90
C VAL A 106 6.35 1.22 -14.17
N LEU A 107 5.99 2.05 -15.15
CA LEU A 107 5.46 1.59 -16.43
C LEU A 107 6.56 1.04 -17.37
N GLY A 108 7.83 1.31 -17.08
CA GLY A 108 8.96 0.86 -17.89
C GLY A 108 9.16 -0.65 -17.92
N SER A 109 8.73 -1.35 -16.86
CA SER A 109 8.74 -2.81 -16.77
C SER A 109 7.66 -3.48 -17.64
N ALA A 110 6.61 -2.76 -17.99
CA ALA A 110 5.56 -3.23 -18.88
C ALA A 110 6.02 -3.06 -20.35
N ARG A 111 5.81 -4.09 -21.19
CA ARG A 111 6.04 -4.02 -22.64
C ARG A 111 4.97 -3.12 -23.31
N MET A 112 5.03 -1.82 -23.04
CA MET A 112 4.01 -0.85 -23.42
C MET A 112 4.61 0.24 -24.31
N PRO A 113 3.94 0.67 -25.40
CA PRO A 113 4.38 1.77 -26.26
C PRO A 113 4.59 3.07 -25.46
N ARG A 114 5.58 3.89 -25.84
CA ARG A 114 5.92 5.14 -25.15
C ARG A 114 4.72 6.10 -25.02
N ALA A 115 3.91 6.22 -26.08
CA ALA A 115 2.73 7.08 -26.09
C ALA A 115 1.67 6.61 -25.06
N GLU A 116 1.47 5.30 -24.92
CA GLU A 116 0.55 4.75 -23.95
C GLU A 116 1.05 4.97 -22.51
N ARG A 117 2.37 4.79 -22.27
CA ARG A 117 2.98 5.10 -20.96
C ARG A 117 2.77 6.55 -20.57
N ALA A 118 3.01 7.50 -21.49
CA ALA A 118 2.80 8.91 -21.25
C ALA A 118 1.32 9.21 -20.93
N SER A 119 0.39 8.65 -21.69
CA SER A 119 -1.05 8.80 -21.44
C SER A 119 -1.50 8.22 -20.10
N ARG A 120 -1.00 7.05 -19.71
CA ARG A 120 -1.30 6.45 -18.39
C ARG A 120 -0.71 7.28 -17.26
N GLY A 121 0.54 7.75 -17.41
CA GLY A 121 1.17 8.64 -16.44
C GLY A 121 0.33 9.92 -16.25
N GLN A 122 -0.07 10.58 -17.34
CA GLN A 122 -0.88 11.78 -17.24
C GLN A 122 -2.22 11.53 -16.55
N ARG A 123 -2.95 10.47 -16.92
CA ARG A 123 -4.21 10.11 -16.23
C ARG A 123 -4.02 9.88 -14.72
N ALA A 124 -2.93 9.22 -14.32
CA ALA A 124 -2.66 9.01 -12.90
C ALA A 124 -2.39 10.33 -12.16
N LEU A 125 -1.68 11.28 -12.80
CA LEU A 125 -1.47 12.63 -12.25
C LEU A 125 -2.78 13.42 -12.16
N ASP A 126 -3.63 13.33 -13.18
CA ASP A 126 -4.94 14.00 -13.22
C ASP A 126 -5.88 13.45 -12.12
N THR A 127 -5.88 12.12 -11.92
CA THR A 127 -6.64 11.46 -10.84
C THR A 127 -6.22 11.99 -9.47
N MET A 128 -4.94 12.29 -9.26
CA MET A 128 -4.42 12.87 -8.01
C MET A 128 -4.41 14.40 -8.02
N GLN A 129 -5.05 15.07 -9.00
CA GLN A 129 -5.16 16.53 -9.13
C GLN A 129 -3.82 17.26 -9.21
N ILE A 130 -2.80 16.62 -9.77
CA ILE A 130 -1.43 17.16 -9.96
C ILE A 130 -0.96 17.08 -11.43
N GLY A 131 -1.90 17.11 -12.38
CA GLY A 131 -1.63 16.95 -13.82
C GLY A 131 -0.60 17.93 -14.40
N THR A 132 -0.47 19.12 -13.81
CA THR A 132 0.48 20.17 -14.25
C THR A 132 1.90 19.99 -13.69
N LEU A 133 2.13 19.08 -12.76
CA LEU A 133 3.40 18.92 -12.05
C LEU A 133 4.38 17.96 -12.71
N GLY A 134 4.03 17.38 -13.87
CA GLY A 134 4.80 16.32 -14.53
C GLY A 134 6.29 16.62 -14.78
N SER A 135 6.64 17.88 -15.05
CA SER A 135 8.01 18.32 -15.31
C SER A 135 8.82 18.71 -14.06
N ARG A 136 8.17 18.80 -12.88
CA ARG A 136 8.86 19.15 -11.64
C ARG A 136 9.62 17.98 -11.04
N TYR A 137 10.64 18.29 -10.25
CA TYR A 137 11.37 17.34 -9.44
C TYR A 137 10.77 17.27 -8.02
N PRO A 138 10.94 16.15 -7.27
CA PRO A 138 10.39 16.01 -5.92
C PRO A 138 10.74 17.16 -4.96
N HIS A 139 11.96 17.68 -5.00
CA HIS A 139 12.40 18.80 -4.15
C HIS A 139 11.72 20.15 -4.46
N GLN A 140 10.98 20.26 -5.57
CA GLN A 140 10.22 21.43 -5.98
C GLN A 140 8.74 21.36 -5.56
N LEU A 141 8.36 20.31 -4.85
CA LEU A 141 6.98 20.02 -4.45
C LEU A 141 6.79 20.23 -2.96
N SER A 142 5.60 20.69 -2.57
CA SER A 142 5.15 20.62 -1.17
C SER A 142 5.02 19.18 -0.70
N GLY A 143 4.96 18.95 0.62
CA GLY A 143 4.78 17.61 1.19
C GLY A 143 3.50 16.92 0.69
N GLY A 144 2.39 17.65 0.61
CA GLY A 144 1.13 17.13 0.07
C GLY A 144 1.21 16.78 -1.43
N GLU A 145 1.91 17.60 -2.24
CA GLU A 145 2.15 17.29 -3.65
C GLU A 145 3.04 16.05 -3.81
N GLN A 146 4.09 15.90 -2.99
CA GLN A 146 4.93 14.69 -2.98
C GLN A 146 4.10 13.45 -2.63
N GLN A 147 3.19 13.57 -1.66
CA GLN A 147 2.28 12.50 -1.27
C GLN A 147 1.37 12.08 -2.44
N ARG A 148 0.77 13.06 -3.14
CA ARG A 148 -0.05 12.81 -4.33
C ARG A 148 0.76 12.13 -5.45
N VAL A 149 2.02 12.52 -5.64
CA VAL A 149 2.92 11.86 -6.61
C VAL A 149 3.19 10.41 -6.22
N ALA A 150 3.44 10.12 -4.93
CA ALA A 150 3.65 8.76 -4.46
C ALA A 150 2.40 7.87 -4.66
N LEU A 151 1.21 8.41 -4.38
CA LEU A 151 -0.06 7.75 -4.65
C LEU A 151 -0.30 7.53 -6.16
N ALA A 152 -0.08 8.56 -6.99
CA ALA A 152 -0.18 8.44 -8.45
C ALA A 152 0.77 7.37 -8.99
N ARG A 153 2.01 7.33 -8.49
CA ARG A 153 3.00 6.30 -8.85
C ARG A 153 2.56 4.90 -8.45
N ALA A 154 1.97 4.72 -7.28
CA ALA A 154 1.47 3.43 -6.84
C ALA A 154 0.26 2.96 -7.67
N LEU A 155 -0.57 3.90 -8.17
CA LEU A 155 -1.78 3.62 -8.94
C LEU A 155 -1.55 3.50 -10.45
N VAL A 156 -0.45 4.06 -11.00
CA VAL A 156 -0.21 4.16 -12.45
C VAL A 156 -0.16 2.80 -13.15
N GLY A 157 0.28 1.76 -12.44
CA GLY A 157 0.28 0.36 -12.88
C GLY A 157 -1.10 -0.31 -12.87
N GLN A 158 -2.13 0.39 -12.44
CA GLN A 158 -3.48 -0.15 -12.23
C GLN A 158 -3.50 -1.40 -11.33
N PRO A 159 -2.92 -1.31 -10.13
CA PRO A 159 -2.87 -2.46 -9.23
C PRO A 159 -4.27 -2.83 -8.76
N ARG A 160 -4.48 -4.12 -8.45
CA ARG A 160 -5.71 -4.58 -7.80
C ARG A 160 -5.69 -4.42 -6.29
N VAL A 161 -4.49 -4.28 -5.72
CA VAL A 161 -4.25 -4.07 -4.29
C VAL A 161 -3.29 -2.89 -4.10
N LEU A 162 -3.60 -2.01 -3.15
CA LEU A 162 -2.77 -0.89 -2.74
C LEU A 162 -2.36 -1.10 -1.28
N LEU A 163 -1.07 -1.11 -1.04
CA LEU A 163 -0.46 -1.19 0.28
C LEU A 163 0.09 0.18 0.67
N LEU A 164 -0.27 0.68 1.85
CA LEU A 164 0.06 2.03 2.31
C LEU A 164 0.70 1.97 3.69
N ASP A 165 1.97 2.35 3.79
CA ASP A 165 2.75 2.35 5.03
C ASP A 165 2.82 3.77 5.60
N GLU A 166 1.97 4.10 6.57
CA GLU A 166 1.85 5.42 7.23
C GLU A 166 1.87 6.62 6.25
N PRO A 167 1.10 6.59 5.16
CA PRO A 167 1.27 7.52 4.04
C PRO A 167 1.02 8.98 4.42
N PHE A 168 0.26 9.27 5.47
CA PHE A 168 -0.11 10.63 5.86
C PHE A 168 0.47 11.08 7.20
N SER A 169 1.43 10.33 7.77
CA SER A 169 1.98 10.59 9.10
C SER A 169 2.71 11.94 9.22
N SER A 170 3.23 12.50 8.13
CA SER A 170 3.95 13.78 8.09
C SER A 170 3.08 14.98 7.72
N LEU A 171 1.78 14.79 7.49
CA LEU A 171 0.86 15.84 7.08
C LEU A 171 0.12 16.44 8.27
N ASP A 172 -0.28 17.72 8.13
CA ASP A 172 -1.20 18.35 9.07
C ASP A 172 -2.59 17.68 9.01
N PRO A 173 -3.42 17.82 10.08
CA PRO A 173 -4.69 17.11 10.18
C PRO A 173 -5.69 17.44 9.05
N GLU A 174 -5.73 18.69 8.56
CA GLU A 174 -6.68 19.13 7.53
C GLU A 174 -6.30 18.52 6.17
N LEU A 175 -5.02 18.57 5.80
CA LEU A 175 -4.53 17.99 4.56
C LEU A 175 -4.65 16.46 4.59
N ARG A 176 -4.40 15.83 5.75
CA ARG A 176 -4.59 14.38 5.96
C ARG A 176 -6.04 13.97 5.69
N ALA A 177 -7.00 14.65 6.29
CA ALA A 177 -8.44 14.38 6.10
C ALA A 177 -8.83 14.52 4.64
N THR A 178 -8.36 15.58 3.96
CA THR A 178 -8.63 15.83 2.54
C THR A 178 -8.07 14.72 1.66
N LEU A 179 -6.79 14.40 1.79
CA LEU A 179 -6.13 13.36 0.98
C LEU A 179 -6.67 11.96 1.28
N GLY A 180 -7.04 11.69 2.54
CA GLY A 180 -7.71 10.45 2.93
C GLY A 180 -9.06 10.27 2.23
N ALA A 181 -9.90 11.30 2.24
CA ALA A 181 -11.20 11.27 1.55
C ALA A 181 -11.05 11.06 0.04
N GLU A 182 -10.10 11.77 -0.61
CA GLU A 182 -9.80 11.60 -2.03
C GLU A 182 -9.32 10.18 -2.36
N LEU A 183 -8.39 9.65 -1.57
CA LEU A 183 -7.91 8.28 -1.73
C LEU A 183 -9.04 7.26 -1.60
N HIS A 184 -9.95 7.46 -0.64
CA HIS A 184 -11.10 6.60 -0.45
C HIS A 184 -12.06 6.66 -1.65
N GLN A 185 -12.26 7.85 -2.24
CA GLN A 185 -13.04 8.00 -3.46
C GLN A 185 -12.39 7.26 -4.63
N VAL A 186 -11.09 7.49 -4.89
CA VAL A 186 -10.32 6.82 -5.95
C VAL A 186 -10.36 5.29 -5.78
N ARG A 187 -10.21 4.79 -4.55
CA ARG A 187 -10.33 3.36 -4.24
C ARG A 187 -11.67 2.79 -4.69
N ARG A 188 -12.78 3.48 -4.36
CA ARG A 188 -14.13 3.01 -4.74
C ARG A 188 -14.34 3.02 -6.24
N GLU A 189 -13.91 4.08 -6.93
CA GLU A 189 -14.04 4.22 -8.38
C GLU A 189 -13.24 3.13 -9.12
N LEU A 190 -12.03 2.86 -8.69
CA LEU A 190 -11.13 1.87 -9.29
C LEU A 190 -11.34 0.45 -8.75
N LYS A 191 -12.17 0.27 -7.73
CA LYS A 191 -12.42 -1.02 -7.03
C LYS A 191 -11.13 -1.68 -6.55
N VAL A 192 -10.17 -0.88 -6.05
CA VAL A 192 -8.88 -1.36 -5.53
C VAL A 192 -9.07 -1.83 -4.08
N THR A 193 -8.53 -3.00 -3.76
CA THR A 193 -8.39 -3.47 -2.37
C THR A 193 -7.29 -2.66 -1.70
N MET A 194 -7.51 -2.19 -0.46
CA MET A 194 -6.57 -1.33 0.23
C MET A 194 -6.18 -1.90 1.59
N VAL A 195 -4.89 -1.96 1.87
CA VAL A 195 -4.34 -2.24 3.20
C VAL A 195 -3.53 -1.03 3.64
N TYR A 196 -4.01 -0.37 4.66
CA TYR A 196 -3.46 0.86 5.19
C TYR A 196 -2.92 0.62 6.60
N VAL A 197 -1.65 0.88 6.88
CA VAL A 197 -1.12 0.82 8.24
C VAL A 197 -0.90 2.23 8.79
N THR A 198 -1.30 2.42 10.03
CA THR A 198 -1.17 3.69 10.75
C THR A 198 -1.08 3.45 12.26
N HIS A 199 -0.67 4.47 12.99
CA HIS A 199 -0.79 4.52 14.46
C HIS A 199 -1.91 5.48 14.90
N ASP A 200 -2.55 6.19 13.95
CA ASP A 200 -3.60 7.17 14.22
C ASP A 200 -4.98 6.52 14.06
N ARG A 201 -5.81 6.66 15.10
CA ARG A 201 -7.17 6.10 15.11
C ARG A 201 -8.13 6.86 14.19
N ASP A 202 -7.85 8.12 13.91
CA ASP A 202 -8.70 8.94 13.03
C ASP A 202 -8.69 8.42 11.60
N ASP A 203 -7.63 7.73 11.18
CA ASP A 203 -7.56 7.09 9.86
C ASP A 203 -8.53 5.91 9.71
N SER A 204 -9.11 5.39 10.81
CA SER A 204 -10.08 4.27 10.76
C SER A 204 -11.37 4.59 10.00
N VAL A 205 -11.72 5.88 9.86
CA VAL A 205 -12.88 6.32 9.05
C VAL A 205 -12.73 5.99 7.56
N LEU A 206 -11.51 5.70 7.11
CA LEU A 206 -11.19 5.34 5.71
C LEU A 206 -11.35 3.84 5.44
N ALA A 207 -11.71 3.03 6.42
CA ALA A 207 -11.71 1.57 6.34
C ALA A 207 -13.12 0.98 6.35
N ASP A 208 -13.25 -0.20 5.74
CA ASP A 208 -14.42 -1.07 5.89
C ASP A 208 -14.23 -1.98 7.13
N ALA A 209 -12.96 -2.27 7.50
CA ALA A 209 -12.63 -3.02 8.70
C ALA A 209 -11.33 -2.51 9.35
N VAL A 210 -11.22 -2.69 10.66
CA VAL A 210 -10.07 -2.29 11.48
C VAL A 210 -9.45 -3.53 12.11
N VAL A 211 -8.14 -3.68 11.94
CA VAL A 211 -7.31 -4.72 12.55
C VAL A 211 -6.37 -4.09 13.56
N GLU A 212 -6.43 -4.49 14.81
CA GLU A 212 -5.44 -4.03 15.81
C GLU A 212 -4.28 -5.00 15.92
N MET A 213 -3.06 -4.47 15.92
CA MET A 213 -1.83 -5.23 16.12
C MET A 213 -1.06 -4.78 17.35
N ARG A 214 -0.61 -5.75 18.16
CA ARG A 214 0.30 -5.52 19.31
C ARG A 214 1.31 -6.66 19.42
N GLY A 215 2.58 -6.33 19.64
CA GLY A 215 3.63 -7.32 19.87
C GLY A 215 3.73 -8.40 18.78
N GLY A 216 3.57 -8.01 17.51
CA GLY A 216 3.64 -8.91 16.38
C GLY A 216 2.43 -9.82 16.18
N ARG A 217 1.32 -9.58 16.86
CA ARG A 217 0.07 -10.37 16.75
C ARG A 217 -1.12 -9.48 16.41
N ILE A 218 -2.11 -10.06 15.73
CA ILE A 218 -3.44 -9.46 15.61
C ILE A 218 -4.18 -9.71 16.93
N THR A 219 -4.70 -8.65 17.54
CA THR A 219 -5.42 -8.70 18.81
C THR A 219 -6.92 -8.53 18.65
N SER A 220 -7.36 -7.82 17.61
CA SER A 220 -8.78 -7.68 17.27
C SER A 220 -8.97 -7.44 15.77
N LEU A 221 -10.16 -7.78 15.28
CA LEU A 221 -10.67 -7.42 13.95
C LEU A 221 -12.12 -6.99 14.14
N SER A 222 -12.44 -5.77 13.73
CA SER A 222 -13.78 -5.19 13.81
C SER A 222 -14.18 -4.55 12.49
N ASN A 223 -15.47 -4.61 12.14
CA ASN A 223 -15.96 -3.85 10.98
C ASN A 223 -16.01 -2.35 11.36
N ALA A 224 -15.55 -1.47 10.47
CA ALA A 224 -15.68 -0.03 10.64
C ALA A 224 -17.17 0.32 10.51
N GLY A 225 -17.80 0.71 11.60
CA GLY A 225 -19.24 1.02 11.65
C GLY A 225 -20.03 0.33 12.76
N ASN A 226 -19.38 -0.54 13.54
CA ASN A 226 -19.98 -1.07 14.76
C ASN A 226 -19.00 -0.85 15.93
N PRO A 227 -19.26 0.16 16.81
CA PRO A 227 -18.46 0.41 18.01
C PRO A 227 -18.54 -0.74 19.00
#